data_b281c2ba39b2cc69392689a5a2904d96
#
_entry.id   b281c2ba39b2cc69392689a5a2904d96
#
_cell.length_a   1.000
_cell.length_b   1.000
_cell.length_c   1.000
_cell.angle_alpha   90.00
_cell.angle_beta   90.00
_cell.angle_gamma   90.00
#
_symmetry.space_group_name_H-M   'P 1'
#
loop_
_entity.id
_entity.type
_entity.pdbx_description
1 polymer ?
#
loop_
_entity_poly.entity_id
_entity_poly.type
_entity_poly.pdbx_seq_one_letter_code
_entity_poly.pdbx_strand_id
1 'polypeptide(L)'
;MMHTEIAFANERAIIADMLVNLLTNVRLTYLPDLEPADAHELLLTGAHVLIAQLGNQPATVAEISRVIGRPRDVVTQRLDELIERGYVEHRGNRYKMTTKFNVPNLQRHMRSSINIIKGAAKHLAAAHP
;
A
#
# COMPACT_ATOMS: atom_id res chain seq x y z
N MET A 1 -31.87 -6.54 26.23
CA MET A 1 -31.53 -7.40 25.10
C MET A 1 -30.20 -6.98 24.52
N MET A 2 -29.28 -7.91 24.38
CA MET A 2 -27.96 -7.63 23.77
C MET A 2 -28.05 -7.72 22.26
N HIS A 3 -27.55 -6.71 21.60
CA HIS A 3 -27.38 -6.76 20.16
C HIS A 3 -26.13 -7.54 19.81
N THR A 4 -26.29 -8.60 19.03
CA THR A 4 -25.16 -9.38 18.50
C THR A 4 -24.77 -8.95 17.07
N GLU A 5 -25.55 -8.02 16.52
CA GLU A 5 -25.34 -7.55 15.16
C GLU A 5 -24.15 -6.59 15.08
N ILE A 6 -23.40 -6.72 14.00
CA ILE A 6 -22.29 -5.82 13.70
C ILE A 6 -22.86 -4.54 13.09
N ALA A 7 -22.58 -3.39 13.72
CA ALA A 7 -23.00 -2.09 13.22
C ALA A 7 -22.35 -1.81 11.84
N PHE A 8 -23.12 -1.26 10.91
CA PHE A 8 -22.68 -0.96 9.55
C PHE A 8 -22.08 -2.18 8.86
N ALA A 9 -22.71 -3.37 9.06
CA ALA A 9 -22.13 -4.64 8.60
C ALA A 9 -21.85 -4.65 7.10
N ASN A 10 -22.80 -4.17 6.28
CA ASN A 10 -22.64 -4.17 4.84
C ASN A 10 -21.51 -3.22 4.40
N GLU A 11 -21.49 -2.00 4.91
CA GLU A 11 -20.46 -1.01 4.58
C GLU A 11 -19.07 -1.47 5.00
N ARG A 12 -18.98 -2.02 6.21
CA ARG A 12 -17.72 -2.54 6.72
C ARG A 12 -17.20 -3.72 5.90
N ALA A 13 -18.10 -4.60 5.47
CA ALA A 13 -17.73 -5.74 4.60
C ALA A 13 -17.24 -5.26 3.25
N ILE A 14 -17.86 -4.25 2.65
CA ILE A 14 -17.44 -3.69 1.37
C ILE A 14 -16.04 -3.09 1.49
N ILE A 15 -15.78 -2.32 2.54
CA ILE A 15 -14.48 -1.71 2.78
C ILE A 15 -13.41 -2.78 3.03
N ALA A 16 -13.73 -3.79 3.84
CA ALA A 16 -12.81 -4.89 4.13
C ALA A 16 -12.45 -5.67 2.87
N ASP A 17 -13.45 -5.98 2.04
CA ASP A 17 -13.23 -6.69 0.77
C ASP A 17 -12.35 -5.87 -0.18
N MET A 18 -12.62 -4.58 -0.30
CA MET A 18 -11.79 -3.67 -1.10
C MET A 18 -10.34 -3.68 -0.62
N LEU A 19 -10.12 -3.57 0.69
CA LEU A 19 -8.78 -3.55 1.27
C LEU A 19 -8.02 -4.84 0.96
N VAL A 20 -8.65 -5.99 1.16
CA VAL A 20 -8.04 -7.30 0.87
C VAL A 20 -7.67 -7.40 -0.60
N ASN A 21 -8.57 -7.01 -1.50
CA ASN A 21 -8.33 -7.11 -2.94
C ASN A 21 -7.25 -6.14 -3.41
N LEU A 22 -7.21 -4.91 -2.88
CA LEU A 22 -6.15 -3.96 -3.21
C LEU A 22 -4.79 -4.44 -2.73
N LEU A 23 -4.68 -4.90 -1.50
CA LEU A 23 -3.42 -5.42 -0.96
C LEU A 23 -2.92 -6.61 -1.76
N THR A 24 -3.81 -7.53 -2.11
CA THR A 24 -3.47 -8.70 -2.92
C THR A 24 -2.97 -8.28 -4.30
N ASN A 25 -3.66 -7.36 -4.96
CA ASN A 25 -3.29 -6.87 -6.29
C ASN A 25 -1.92 -6.20 -6.28
N VAL A 26 -1.66 -5.34 -5.30
CA VAL A 26 -0.38 -4.64 -5.16
C VAL A 26 0.75 -5.64 -4.89
N ARG A 27 0.55 -6.58 -3.97
CA ARG A 27 1.56 -7.60 -3.66
C ARG A 27 1.91 -8.43 -4.89
N LEU A 28 0.91 -8.94 -5.59
CA LEU A 28 1.14 -9.80 -6.76
C LEU A 28 1.80 -9.03 -7.91
N THR A 29 1.62 -7.72 -7.97
CA THR A 29 2.22 -6.88 -9.00
C THR A 29 3.69 -6.60 -8.72
N TYR A 30 4.05 -6.24 -7.49
CA TYR A 30 5.39 -5.77 -7.16
C TYR A 30 6.25 -6.76 -6.39
N LEU A 31 5.62 -7.62 -5.58
CA LEU A 31 6.31 -8.55 -4.68
C LEU A 31 5.68 -9.95 -4.75
N PRO A 32 5.53 -10.53 -5.97
CA PRO A 32 4.82 -11.80 -6.13
C PRO A 32 5.55 -12.99 -5.48
N ASP A 33 6.83 -12.85 -5.20
CA ASP A 33 7.67 -13.86 -4.56
C ASP A 33 7.54 -13.88 -3.03
N LEU A 34 6.86 -12.90 -2.45
CA LEU A 34 6.71 -12.81 -0.99
C LEU A 34 5.32 -13.22 -0.53
N GLU A 35 5.29 -13.88 0.64
CA GLU A 35 4.05 -14.14 1.35
C GLU A 35 3.45 -12.80 1.85
N PRO A 36 2.12 -12.72 2.03
CA PRO A 36 1.48 -11.48 2.48
C PRO A 36 2.08 -10.87 3.73
N ALA A 37 2.40 -11.69 4.74
CA ALA A 37 2.97 -11.21 5.99
C ALA A 37 4.32 -10.50 5.78
N ASP A 38 5.13 -11.00 4.84
CA ASP A 38 6.44 -10.42 4.54
C ASP A 38 6.36 -9.21 3.62
N ALA A 39 5.30 -9.14 2.80
CA ALA A 39 5.14 -8.10 1.79
C ALA A 39 4.52 -6.81 2.34
N HIS A 40 3.58 -6.90 3.28
CA HIS A 40 2.74 -5.76 3.66
C HIS A 40 3.55 -4.58 4.21
N GLU A 41 4.54 -4.85 5.04
CA GLU A 41 5.38 -3.79 5.60
C GLU A 41 6.24 -3.11 4.54
N LEU A 42 6.74 -3.89 3.57
CA LEU A 42 7.46 -3.36 2.41
C LEU A 42 6.55 -2.50 1.54
N LEU A 43 5.32 -2.94 1.31
CA LEU A 43 4.35 -2.20 0.52
C LEU A 43 4.00 -0.87 1.18
N LEU A 44 3.79 -0.85 2.49
CA LEU A 44 3.51 0.38 3.23
C LEU A 44 4.70 1.34 3.18
N THR A 45 5.91 0.82 3.33
CA THR A 45 7.13 1.61 3.25
C THR A 45 7.29 2.24 1.87
N GLY A 46 7.15 1.45 0.81
CA GLY A 46 7.23 1.93 -0.57
C GLY A 46 6.13 2.92 -0.91
N ALA A 47 4.91 2.65 -0.46
CA ALA A 47 3.78 3.57 -0.67
C ALA A 47 4.05 4.94 -0.06
N HIS A 48 4.64 4.97 1.13
CA HIS A 48 4.98 6.25 1.77
C HIS A 48 6.07 7.00 1.02
N VAL A 49 7.09 6.30 0.50
CA VAL A 49 8.11 6.92 -0.34
C VAL A 49 7.47 7.59 -1.55
N LEU A 50 6.57 6.89 -2.23
CA LEU A 50 5.88 7.43 -3.40
C LEU A 50 5.03 8.65 -3.05
N ILE A 51 4.23 8.57 -2.00
CA ILE A 51 3.36 9.67 -1.56
C ILE A 51 4.20 10.90 -1.23
N ALA A 52 5.28 10.74 -0.48
CA ALA A 52 6.16 11.84 -0.11
C ALA A 52 6.81 12.46 -1.35
N GLN A 53 7.30 11.64 -2.27
CA GLN A 53 7.93 12.10 -3.50
C GLN A 53 6.97 12.93 -4.36
N LEU A 54 5.76 12.45 -4.59
CA LEU A 54 4.77 13.16 -5.40
C LEU A 54 4.22 14.40 -4.69
N GLY A 55 4.21 14.39 -3.36
CA GLY A 55 3.83 15.55 -2.54
C GLY A 55 4.96 16.55 -2.34
N ASN A 56 6.10 16.34 -2.99
CA ASN A 56 7.30 17.18 -2.88
C ASN A 56 7.80 17.32 -1.43
N GLN A 57 7.67 16.24 -0.66
CA GLN A 57 8.15 16.14 0.71
C GLN A 57 9.30 15.14 0.77
N PRO A 58 10.28 15.32 1.67
CA PRO A 58 11.35 14.34 1.81
C PRO A 58 10.82 13.03 2.43
N ALA A 59 11.14 11.90 1.80
CA ALA A 59 10.92 10.58 2.38
C ALA A 59 12.14 10.24 3.23
N THR A 60 12.00 10.31 4.55
CA THR A 60 13.07 10.02 5.52
C THR A 60 12.68 8.84 6.39
N VAL A 61 13.70 8.18 6.97
CA VAL A 61 13.46 7.07 7.92
C VAL A 61 12.60 7.53 9.08
N ALA A 62 12.86 8.72 9.62
CA ALA A 62 12.10 9.26 10.75
C ALA A 62 10.62 9.42 10.43
N GLU A 63 10.30 9.97 9.26
CA GLU A 63 8.92 10.18 8.85
C GLU A 63 8.20 8.86 8.59
N ILE A 64 8.85 7.92 7.89
CA ILE A 64 8.27 6.60 7.63
C ILE A 64 8.04 5.85 8.94
N SER A 65 9.01 5.88 9.85
CA SER A 65 8.90 5.27 11.18
C SER A 65 7.66 5.77 11.92
N ARG A 66 7.42 7.08 11.88
CA ARG A 66 6.25 7.71 12.50
C ARG A 66 4.95 7.23 11.88
N VAL A 67 4.90 7.15 10.55
CA VAL A 67 3.68 6.81 9.81
C VAL A 67 3.31 5.35 9.95
N ILE A 68 4.26 4.44 9.79
CA ILE A 68 3.96 3.00 9.83
C ILE A 68 4.06 2.41 11.24
N GLY A 69 4.52 3.19 12.23
CA GLY A 69 4.58 2.74 13.62
C GLY A 69 5.62 1.68 13.89
N ARG A 70 6.74 1.70 13.15
CA ARG A 70 7.83 0.73 13.35
C ARG A 70 9.12 1.46 13.73
N PRO A 71 10.02 0.81 14.49
CA PRO A 71 11.30 1.40 14.85
C PRO A 71 12.14 1.78 13.61
N ARG A 72 12.98 2.79 13.75
CA ARG A 72 13.80 3.30 12.64
C ARG A 72 14.73 2.25 12.04
N ASP A 73 15.30 1.37 12.85
CA ASP A 73 16.16 0.30 12.36
C ASP A 73 15.39 -0.70 11.48
N VAL A 74 14.13 -1.00 11.83
CA VAL A 74 13.26 -1.85 11.02
C VAL A 74 12.93 -1.15 9.69
N VAL A 75 12.60 0.14 9.74
CA VAL A 75 12.30 0.93 8.53
C VAL A 75 13.52 0.95 7.60
N THR A 76 14.71 1.16 8.15
CA THR A 76 15.96 1.12 7.37
C THR A 76 16.13 -0.23 6.68
N GLN A 77 15.86 -1.34 7.39
CA GLN A 77 15.93 -2.68 6.79
C GLN A 77 14.94 -2.85 5.64
N ARG A 78 13.72 -2.31 5.78
CA ARG A 78 12.69 -2.38 4.72
C ARG A 78 13.11 -1.54 3.51
N LEU A 79 13.64 -0.35 3.74
CA LEU A 79 14.16 0.50 2.67
C LEU A 79 15.34 -0.15 1.95
N ASP A 80 16.28 -0.74 2.69
CA ASP A 80 17.41 -1.45 2.10
C ASP A 80 16.93 -2.61 1.22
N GLU A 81 15.90 -3.33 1.65
CA GLU A 81 15.32 -4.41 0.85
C GLU A 81 14.67 -3.88 -0.43
N LEU A 82 13.97 -2.75 -0.36
CA LEU A 82 13.38 -2.12 -1.55
C LEU A 82 14.47 -1.59 -2.50
N ILE A 83 15.58 -1.09 -1.96
CA ILE A 83 16.74 -0.67 -2.76
C ILE A 83 17.36 -1.88 -3.45
N GLU A 84 17.54 -2.99 -2.74
CA GLU A 84 18.10 -4.22 -3.29
C GLU A 84 17.23 -4.76 -4.41
N ARG A 85 15.92 -4.66 -4.28
CA ARG A 85 14.97 -5.03 -5.34
C ARG A 85 14.92 -4.04 -6.50
N GLY A 86 15.55 -2.88 -6.33
CA GLY A 86 15.64 -1.85 -7.36
C GLY A 86 14.48 -0.88 -7.41
N TYR A 87 13.49 -0.99 -6.51
CA TYR A 87 12.33 -0.10 -6.52
C TYR A 87 12.59 1.28 -5.92
N VAL A 88 13.57 1.38 -5.02
CA VAL A 88 13.88 2.61 -4.30
C VAL A 88 15.36 2.91 -4.47
N GLU A 89 15.71 4.18 -4.54
CA GLU A 89 17.08 4.66 -4.46
C GLU A 89 17.24 5.64 -3.32
N HIS A 90 18.45 5.68 -2.75
CA HIS A 90 18.80 6.59 -1.66
C HIS A 90 19.63 7.73 -2.22
N ARG A 91 19.14 8.96 -2.07
CA ARG A 91 19.81 10.17 -2.53
C ARG A 91 19.99 11.14 -1.37
N GLY A 92 21.21 11.25 -0.87
CA GLY A 92 21.49 12.03 0.34
C GLY A 92 20.74 11.46 1.53
N ASN A 93 19.86 12.24 2.15
CA ASN A 93 19.02 11.79 3.26
C ASN A 93 17.60 11.43 2.82
N ARG A 94 17.35 11.31 1.51
CA ARG A 94 16.01 11.06 0.96
C ARG A 94 15.99 9.73 0.21
N TYR A 95 14.77 9.17 0.13
CA TYR A 95 14.49 7.97 -0.64
C TYR A 95 13.52 8.33 -1.76
N LYS A 96 13.73 7.74 -2.93
CA LYS A 96 12.89 7.96 -4.12
C LYS A 96 12.56 6.65 -4.79
N MET A 97 11.40 6.58 -5.41
CA MET A 97 11.05 5.47 -6.30
C MET A 97 11.87 5.57 -7.59
N THR A 98 12.26 4.41 -8.12
CA THR A 98 12.96 4.31 -9.40
C THR A 98 11.99 4.00 -10.53
N THR A 99 12.48 4.07 -11.79
CA THR A 99 11.68 3.69 -12.95
C THR A 99 11.37 2.19 -13.01
N LYS A 100 12.02 1.36 -12.21
CA LYS A 100 11.66 -0.07 -12.08
C LYS A 100 10.26 -0.24 -11.48
N PHE A 101 9.75 0.78 -10.81
CA PHE A 101 8.37 0.83 -10.35
C PHE A 101 7.36 0.75 -11.51
N ASN A 102 7.78 1.14 -12.73
CA ASN A 102 7.00 0.95 -13.94
C ASN A 102 7.13 -0.49 -14.43
N VAL A 103 6.50 -1.41 -13.71
CA VAL A 103 6.56 -2.85 -14.01
C VAL A 103 5.88 -3.17 -15.35
N PRO A 104 6.23 -4.29 -16.02
CA PRO A 104 5.69 -4.61 -17.33
C PRO A 104 4.15 -4.70 -17.39
N ASN A 105 3.51 -5.17 -16.30
CA ASN A 105 2.07 -5.32 -16.24
C ASN A 105 1.37 -4.15 -15.52
N LEU A 106 2.00 -2.97 -15.52
CA LEU A 106 1.50 -1.79 -14.79
C LEU A 106 0.09 -1.38 -15.23
N GLN A 107 -0.20 -1.39 -16.53
CA GLN A 107 -1.53 -1.00 -17.02
C GLN A 107 -2.62 -1.93 -16.48
N ARG A 108 -2.37 -3.22 -16.46
CA ARG A 108 -3.31 -4.20 -15.89
C ARG A 108 -3.51 -3.94 -14.39
N HIS A 109 -2.42 -3.71 -13.67
CA HIS A 109 -2.47 -3.41 -12.24
C HIS A 109 -3.29 -2.16 -11.96
N MET A 110 -3.06 -1.08 -12.71
CA MET A 110 -3.80 0.18 -12.54
C MET A 110 -5.27 0.00 -12.84
N ARG A 111 -5.60 -0.68 -13.95
CA ARG A 111 -6.99 -0.94 -14.31
C ARG A 111 -7.71 -1.76 -13.24
N SER A 112 -7.06 -2.81 -12.75
CA SER A 112 -7.60 -3.67 -11.69
C SER A 112 -7.83 -2.88 -10.41
N SER A 113 -6.84 -2.09 -9.97
CA SER A 113 -6.93 -1.28 -8.75
C SER A 113 -8.06 -0.25 -8.84
N ILE A 114 -8.14 0.46 -9.96
CA ILE A 114 -9.18 1.45 -10.19
C ILE A 114 -10.57 0.81 -10.18
N ASN A 115 -10.71 -0.36 -10.81
CA ASN A 115 -11.98 -1.09 -10.83
C ASN A 115 -12.39 -1.58 -9.44
N ILE A 116 -11.44 -2.02 -8.63
CA ILE A 116 -11.70 -2.42 -7.24
C ILE A 116 -12.26 -1.23 -6.45
N ILE A 117 -11.62 -0.07 -6.57
CA ILE A 117 -12.04 1.15 -5.85
C ILE A 117 -13.41 1.62 -6.35
N LYS A 118 -13.62 1.68 -7.66
CA LYS A 118 -14.89 2.11 -8.25
C LYS A 118 -16.03 1.17 -7.88
N GLY A 119 -15.77 -0.13 -7.90
CA GLY A 119 -16.74 -1.14 -7.50
C GLY A 119 -17.17 -0.99 -6.04
N ALA A 120 -16.21 -0.79 -5.14
CA ALA A 120 -16.48 -0.56 -3.73
C ALA A 120 -17.30 0.73 -3.54
N ALA A 121 -16.94 1.81 -4.23
CA ALA A 121 -17.66 3.07 -4.13
C ALA A 121 -19.12 2.92 -4.58
N LYS A 122 -19.36 2.18 -5.67
CA LYS A 122 -20.70 1.90 -6.18
C LYS A 122 -21.52 1.11 -5.17
N HIS A 123 -20.92 0.07 -4.58
CA HIS A 123 -21.62 -0.75 -3.58
C HIS A 123 -21.91 0.04 -2.30
N LEU A 124 -20.97 0.90 -1.88
CA LEU A 124 -21.17 1.76 -0.71
C LEU A 124 -22.32 2.76 -0.96
N ALA A 125 -22.40 3.33 -2.14
CA ALA A 125 -23.48 4.25 -2.49
C ALA A 125 -24.85 3.57 -2.43
N ALA A 126 -24.93 2.29 -2.81
CA ALA A 126 -26.17 1.50 -2.75
C ALA A 126 -26.49 1.06 -1.31
N ALA A 127 -25.48 0.73 -0.52
CA ALA A 127 -25.67 0.23 0.85
C ALA A 127 -25.89 1.36 1.88
N HIS A 128 -25.39 2.56 1.56
CA HIS A 128 -25.44 3.74 2.45
C HIS A 128 -25.81 4.98 1.65
N PRO A 129 -27.06 5.07 1.18
CA PRO A 129 -27.51 6.19 0.35
C PRO A 129 -27.61 7.52 1.10
#